data_f6715cc5f1f4fc08fadcca541527b7b0
#
_entry.id   f6715cc5f1f4fc08fadcca541527b7b0
#
_cell.length_a   1.000
_cell.length_b   1.000
_cell.length_c   1.000
_cell.angle_alpha   90.00
_cell.angle_beta   90.00
_cell.angle_gamma   90.00
#
_symmetry.space_group_name_H-M   'P 1'
#
loop_
_entity.id
_entity.type
_entity.pdbx_description
1 polymer ?
#
loop_
_entity_poly.entity_id
_entity_poly.type
_entity_poly.pdbx_seq_one_letter_code
_entity_poly.pdbx_strand_id
1 'polypeptide(L)'
;MQHNKYRPRDHTSIGRAGEFMAAYKLQMISGLEIAHINGTCDLHVTLPSKRVLRVEVKSSIVPTLSGSFKFSRGGSDADIFVFCCIPLSLIRIFSDCQLKGHQTTTLRPAEFTQQAEDDDIEGLFLL
;
A
#
# COMPACT_ATOMS: atom_id res chain seq x y z
N MET A 1 24.32 -18.45 15.27
CA MET A 1 23.13 -18.42 14.43
C MET A 1 22.62 -17.01 14.25
N GLN A 2 22.35 -16.66 13.03
CA GLN A 2 21.84 -15.34 12.74
C GLN A 2 20.35 -15.28 12.91
N HIS A 3 19.87 -14.27 13.61
CA HIS A 3 18.45 -14.02 13.73
C HIS A 3 17.98 -13.09 12.63
N ASN A 4 17.01 -13.53 11.87
CA ASN A 4 16.37 -12.70 10.88
C ASN A 4 15.18 -11.99 11.53
N LYS A 5 15.37 -10.70 11.88
CA LYS A 5 14.30 -9.93 12.52
C LYS A 5 13.14 -9.64 11.58
N TYR A 6 13.30 -9.89 10.29
CA TYR A 6 12.23 -9.76 9.31
C TYR A 6 11.65 -11.11 8.92
N ARG A 7 11.83 -12.14 9.79
CA ARG A 7 11.29 -13.47 9.49
C ARG A 7 9.78 -13.36 9.30
N PRO A 8 9.23 -14.11 8.35
CA PRO A 8 7.80 -14.09 8.08
C PRO A 8 6.99 -14.41 9.33
N ARG A 9 5.93 -13.65 9.52
CA ARG A 9 4.95 -13.88 10.57
C ARG A 9 3.63 -14.30 9.93
N ASP A 10 2.57 -14.37 10.71
CA ASP A 10 1.26 -14.69 10.15
C ASP A 10 0.76 -13.53 9.24
N HIS A 11 -0.21 -13.83 8.40
CA HIS A 11 -0.76 -12.88 7.46
C HIS A 11 -1.35 -11.64 8.14
N THR A 12 -1.95 -11.82 9.33
CA THR A 12 -2.52 -10.70 10.07
C THR A 12 -1.45 -9.71 10.50
N SER A 13 -0.33 -10.21 11.02
CA SER A 13 0.78 -9.34 11.44
C SER A 13 1.42 -8.62 10.26
N ILE A 14 1.59 -9.32 9.12
CA ILE A 14 2.16 -8.73 7.90
C ILE A 14 1.23 -7.65 7.37
N GLY A 15 -0.07 -7.91 7.32
CA GLY A 15 -1.07 -6.95 6.88
C GLY A 15 -1.06 -5.70 7.75
N ARG A 16 -1.01 -5.88 9.07
CA ARG A 16 -0.98 -4.75 10.01
C ARG A 16 0.29 -3.93 9.86
N ALA A 17 1.44 -4.57 9.66
CA ALA A 17 2.70 -3.86 9.42
C ALA A 17 2.60 -2.98 8.18
N GLY A 18 2.00 -3.50 7.11
CA GLY A 18 1.78 -2.72 5.88
C GLY A 18 0.86 -1.54 6.11
N GLU A 19 -0.23 -1.72 6.86
CA GLU A 19 -1.15 -0.62 7.19
C GLU A 19 -0.43 0.48 7.97
N PHE A 20 0.42 0.12 8.93
CA PHE A 20 1.20 1.11 9.67
C PHE A 20 2.21 1.82 8.77
N MET A 21 2.86 1.09 7.86
CA MET A 21 3.79 1.69 6.90
C MET A 21 3.09 2.69 6.00
N ALA A 22 1.96 2.31 5.41
CA ALA A 22 1.19 3.19 4.54
C ALA A 22 0.69 4.42 5.30
N ALA A 23 0.12 4.20 6.49
CA ALA A 23 -0.39 5.28 7.31
C ALA A 23 0.72 6.27 7.70
N TYR A 24 1.89 5.76 8.10
CA TYR A 24 3.03 6.60 8.44
C TYR A 24 3.44 7.48 7.26
N LYS A 25 3.62 6.88 6.08
CA LYS A 25 4.08 7.61 4.90
C LYS A 25 3.08 8.68 4.47
N LEU A 26 1.80 8.37 4.48
CA LEU A 26 0.75 9.33 4.11
C LEU A 26 0.57 10.40 5.17
N GLN A 27 0.69 10.05 6.45
CA GLN A 27 0.57 11.00 7.56
C GLN A 27 1.66 12.07 7.50
N MET A 28 2.82 11.75 6.93
CA MET A 28 3.91 12.72 6.80
C MET A 28 3.65 13.77 5.70
N ILE A 29 2.62 13.58 4.89
CA ILE A 29 2.28 14.51 3.82
C ILE A 29 1.39 15.61 4.40
N SER A 30 1.84 16.86 4.26
CA SER A 30 1.08 18.01 4.73
C SER A 30 -0.28 18.09 4.02
N GLY A 31 -1.34 18.28 4.80
CA GLY A 31 -2.69 18.43 4.27
C GLY A 31 -3.49 17.14 4.16
N LEU A 32 -2.88 15.98 4.38
CA LEU A 32 -3.61 14.71 4.44
C LEU A 32 -3.93 14.36 5.89
N GLU A 33 -5.15 13.84 6.11
CA GLU A 33 -5.55 13.33 7.41
C GLU A 33 -5.87 11.84 7.25
N ILE A 34 -5.25 11.01 8.10
CA ILE A 34 -5.33 9.56 7.99
C ILE A 34 -6.09 8.99 9.18
N ALA A 35 -7.08 8.17 8.91
CA ALA A 35 -7.81 7.44 9.96
C ALA A 35 -7.78 5.95 9.67
N HIS A 36 -7.47 5.14 10.68
CA HIS A 36 -7.59 3.69 10.60
C HIS A 36 -9.05 3.29 10.74
N ILE A 37 -9.49 2.39 9.85
CA ILE A 37 -10.89 1.99 9.78
C ILE A 37 -11.00 0.48 9.95
N ASN A 38 -11.97 0.06 10.74
CA ASN A 38 -12.35 -1.35 10.85
C ASN A 38 -13.60 -1.55 9.99
N GLY A 39 -13.45 -2.21 8.84
CA GLY A 39 -14.59 -2.39 7.96
C GLY A 39 -14.18 -2.82 6.56
N THR A 40 -14.77 -2.19 5.56
CA THR A 40 -14.58 -2.59 4.16
C THR A 40 -13.29 -2.12 3.53
N CYS A 41 -12.55 -1.23 4.22
CA CYS A 41 -11.22 -0.80 3.80
C CYS A 41 -10.36 -0.57 5.04
N ASP A 42 -9.07 -0.31 4.84
CA ASP A 42 -8.12 -0.21 5.94
C ASP A 42 -7.96 1.23 6.45
N LEU A 43 -7.98 2.20 5.55
CA LEU A 43 -7.75 3.59 5.90
C LEU A 43 -8.77 4.48 5.19
N HIS A 44 -9.11 5.59 5.87
CA HIS A 44 -9.72 6.75 5.21
C HIS A 44 -8.66 7.84 5.14
N VAL A 45 -8.47 8.40 3.95
CA VAL A 45 -7.55 9.51 3.72
C VAL A 45 -8.38 10.73 3.33
N THR A 46 -8.34 11.76 4.15
CA THR A 46 -9.03 13.01 3.86
C THR A 46 -8.07 13.95 3.16
N LEU A 47 -8.44 14.37 1.97
CA LEU A 47 -7.64 15.27 1.13
C LEU A 47 -7.76 16.73 1.62
N PRO A 48 -6.88 17.62 1.19
CA PRO A 48 -7.03 19.06 1.49
C PRO A 48 -8.38 19.62 1.05
N SER A 49 -8.97 19.06 0.00
CA SER A 49 -10.30 19.45 -0.50
C SER A 49 -11.44 18.97 0.40
N LYS A 50 -11.14 18.22 1.45
CA LYS A 50 -12.10 17.57 2.37
C LYS A 50 -12.77 16.32 1.78
N ARG A 51 -12.41 15.94 0.55
CA ARG A 51 -12.85 14.67 -0.01
C ARG A 51 -12.17 13.52 0.74
N VAL A 52 -12.94 12.46 1.03
CA VAL A 52 -12.43 11.28 1.73
C VAL A 52 -12.27 10.15 0.71
N LEU A 53 -11.08 9.55 0.67
CA LEU A 53 -10.80 8.38 -0.15
C LEU A 53 -10.73 7.14 0.74
N ARG A 54 -11.34 6.06 0.29
CA ARG A 54 -11.24 4.75 0.96
C ARG A 54 -10.02 4.04 0.40
N VAL A 55 -9.14 3.63 1.30
CA VAL A 55 -7.84 3.06 0.93
C VAL A 55 -7.72 1.64 1.48
N GLU A 56 -7.41 0.71 0.59
CA GLU A 56 -7.09 -0.67 0.93
C GLU A 56 -5.58 -0.85 0.87
N VAL A 57 -4.99 -1.47 1.89
CA VAL A 57 -3.55 -1.71 1.95
C VAL A 57 -3.30 -3.21 1.80
N LYS A 58 -2.44 -3.56 0.87
CA LYS A 58 -1.99 -4.94 0.66
C LYS A 58 -0.48 -4.97 0.83
N SER A 59 0.02 -6.03 1.46
CA SER A 59 1.43 -6.12 1.82
C SER A 59 2.05 -7.39 1.27
N SER A 60 3.33 -7.32 0.95
CA SER A 60 4.13 -8.48 0.60
C SER A 60 5.47 -8.41 1.31
N ILE A 61 5.91 -9.53 1.86
CA ILE A 61 7.19 -9.62 2.57
C ILE A 61 8.16 -10.55 1.86
N VAL A 62 7.65 -11.41 1.00
CA VAL A 62 8.46 -12.41 0.29
C VAL A 62 8.16 -12.32 -1.19
N PRO A 63 9.19 -12.22 -2.05
CA PRO A 63 8.95 -12.22 -3.50
C PRO A 63 8.52 -13.60 -3.99
N THR A 64 7.93 -13.65 -5.17
CA THR A 64 7.63 -14.88 -5.86
C THR A 64 8.92 -15.54 -6.35
N LEU A 65 8.81 -16.72 -6.94
CA LEU A 65 9.98 -17.42 -7.51
C LEU A 65 10.68 -16.62 -8.61
N SER A 66 9.94 -15.78 -9.31
CA SER A 66 10.52 -14.90 -10.34
C SER A 66 11.19 -13.66 -9.76
N GLY A 67 11.14 -13.47 -8.45
CA GLY A 67 11.70 -12.31 -7.78
C GLY A 67 10.77 -11.11 -7.72
N SER A 68 9.55 -11.24 -8.22
CA SER A 68 8.56 -10.16 -8.21
C SER A 68 7.65 -10.27 -7.01
N PHE A 69 7.02 -9.14 -6.63
CA PHE A 69 6.06 -9.10 -5.54
C PHE A 69 4.65 -9.12 -6.12
N LYS A 70 3.81 -9.99 -5.55
CA LYS A 70 2.45 -10.21 -6.03
C LYS A 70 1.45 -9.64 -5.03
N PHE A 71 0.49 -8.87 -5.53
CA PHE A 71 -0.55 -8.26 -4.73
C PHE A 71 -1.91 -8.61 -5.31
N SER A 72 -2.84 -9.00 -4.45
CA SER A 72 -4.22 -9.25 -4.84
C SER A 72 -5.09 -8.10 -4.37
N ARG A 73 -5.97 -7.58 -5.25
CA ARG A 73 -6.90 -6.53 -4.82
C ARG A 73 -8.00 -7.06 -3.92
N GLY A 74 -8.27 -8.36 -3.94
CA GLY A 74 -9.34 -8.95 -3.17
C GLY A 74 -10.71 -8.46 -3.65
N GLY A 75 -11.70 -8.57 -2.76
CA GLY A 75 -13.06 -8.11 -3.03
C GLY A 75 -13.35 -6.70 -2.54
N SER A 76 -12.32 -5.91 -2.27
CA SER A 76 -12.48 -4.56 -1.74
C SER A 76 -13.04 -3.60 -2.78
N ASP A 77 -13.92 -2.70 -2.34
CA ASP A 77 -14.47 -1.64 -3.17
C ASP A 77 -13.79 -0.28 -2.89
N ALA A 78 -12.57 -0.32 -2.38
CA ALA A 78 -11.81 0.89 -2.09
C ALA A 78 -11.55 1.72 -3.35
N ASP A 79 -11.32 3.00 -3.14
CA ASP A 79 -11.00 3.95 -4.22
C ASP A 79 -9.53 3.83 -4.63
N ILE A 80 -8.67 3.54 -3.66
CA ILE A 80 -7.22 3.53 -3.80
C ILE A 80 -6.66 2.25 -3.18
N PHE A 81 -5.65 1.68 -3.83
CA PHE A 81 -4.92 0.51 -3.34
C PHE A 81 -3.47 0.87 -3.12
N VAL A 82 -2.97 0.65 -1.90
CA VAL A 82 -1.56 0.85 -1.55
C VAL A 82 -0.91 -0.51 -1.42
N PHE A 83 0.08 -0.77 -2.25
CA PHE A 83 0.85 -2.01 -2.26
C PHE A 83 2.17 -1.79 -1.55
N CYS A 84 2.33 -2.41 -0.38
CA CYS A 84 3.50 -2.24 0.47
C CYS A 84 4.49 -3.37 0.25
N CYS A 85 5.68 -3.02 -0.19
CA CYS A 85 6.81 -3.96 -0.25
C CYS A 85 7.59 -3.82 1.06
N ILE A 86 7.31 -4.69 2.02
CA ILE A 86 7.89 -4.60 3.36
C ILE A 86 9.42 -4.64 3.33
N PRO A 87 10.06 -5.59 2.60
CA PRO A 87 11.53 -5.65 2.61
C PRO A 87 12.22 -4.38 2.09
N LEU A 88 11.59 -3.67 1.18
CA LEU A 88 12.17 -2.46 0.60
C LEU A 88 11.69 -1.19 1.31
N SER A 89 10.71 -1.28 2.21
CA SER A 89 10.09 -0.15 2.90
C SER A 89 9.56 0.90 1.92
N LEU A 90 9.01 0.45 0.80
CA LEU A 90 8.48 1.30 -0.26
C LEU A 90 7.07 0.86 -0.62
N ILE A 91 6.29 1.81 -1.12
CA ILE A 91 4.92 1.56 -1.54
C ILE A 91 4.72 1.98 -2.99
N ARG A 92 3.76 1.32 -3.65
CA ARG A 92 3.19 1.77 -4.92
C ARG A 92 1.70 1.94 -4.73
N ILE A 93 1.13 2.93 -5.37
CA ILE A 93 -0.26 3.31 -5.17
C ILE A 93 -0.98 3.33 -6.50
N PHE A 94 -2.17 2.72 -6.53
CA PHE A 94 -2.98 2.63 -7.73
C PHE A 94 -4.43 2.99 -7.41
N SER A 95 -5.09 3.69 -8.32
CA SER A 95 -6.52 3.90 -8.22
C SER A 95 -7.27 2.63 -8.62
N ASP A 96 -8.52 2.53 -8.22
CA ASP A 96 -9.39 1.43 -8.66
C ASP A 96 -9.46 1.36 -10.19
N CYS A 97 -9.53 2.51 -10.86
CA CYS A 97 -9.55 2.56 -12.32
C CYS A 97 -8.31 1.95 -12.95
N GLN A 98 -7.14 2.20 -12.37
CA GLN A 98 -5.88 1.64 -12.89
C GLN A 98 -5.82 0.12 -12.75
N LEU A 99 -6.50 -0.44 -11.76
CA LEU A 99 -6.50 -1.88 -11.50
C LEU A 99 -7.71 -2.60 -12.08
N LYS A 100 -8.64 -1.87 -12.69
CA LYS A 100 -9.87 -2.44 -13.20
C LYS A 100 -9.59 -3.56 -14.18
N GLY A 101 -10.22 -4.72 -13.93
CA GLY A 101 -10.02 -5.91 -14.74
C GLY A 101 -8.82 -6.76 -14.31
N HIS A 102 -8.04 -6.29 -13.34
CA HIS A 102 -6.87 -7.03 -12.83
C HIS A 102 -7.09 -7.41 -11.37
N GLN A 103 -7.31 -8.69 -11.11
CA GLN A 103 -7.45 -9.21 -9.74
C GLN A 103 -6.10 -9.24 -9.03
N THR A 104 -5.03 -9.43 -9.79
CA THR A 104 -3.67 -9.54 -9.27
C THR A 104 -2.75 -8.59 -10.02
N THR A 105 -1.86 -7.93 -9.26
CA THR A 105 -0.83 -7.05 -9.80
C THR A 105 0.52 -7.59 -9.36
N THR A 106 1.43 -7.76 -10.31
CA THR A 106 2.79 -8.23 -10.04
C THR A 106 3.76 -7.09 -10.31
N LEU A 107 4.56 -6.74 -9.31
CA LEU A 107 5.51 -5.63 -9.41
C LEU A 107 6.92 -6.15 -9.19
N ARG A 108 7.85 -5.72 -10.05
CA ARG A 108 9.26 -6.04 -9.90
C ARG A 108 9.88 -5.16 -8.83
N PRO A 109 10.93 -5.62 -8.14
CA PRO A 109 11.63 -4.78 -7.15
C PRO A 109 12.02 -3.41 -7.70
N ALA A 110 12.45 -3.35 -8.97
CA ALA A 110 12.85 -2.10 -9.60
C ALA A 110 11.73 -1.08 -9.75
N GLU A 111 10.46 -1.50 -9.64
CA GLU A 111 9.32 -0.59 -9.70
C GLU A 111 9.05 0.09 -8.35
N PHE A 112 9.66 -0.41 -7.28
CA PHE A 112 9.58 0.21 -5.97
C PHE A 112 10.77 1.14 -5.79
N THR A 113 10.59 2.42 -6.10
CA THR A 113 11.59 3.46 -5.90
C THR A 113 10.96 4.61 -5.12
N GLN A 114 11.80 5.41 -4.47
CA GLN A 114 11.30 6.59 -3.77
C GLN A 114 10.63 7.56 -4.75
N GLN A 115 11.19 7.69 -5.94
CA GLN A 115 10.61 8.59 -6.95
C GLN A 115 9.22 8.10 -7.38
N ALA A 116 9.05 6.79 -7.61
CA ALA A 116 7.75 6.24 -7.98
C ALA A 116 6.73 6.43 -6.85
N GLU A 117 7.15 6.21 -5.62
CA GLU A 117 6.30 6.44 -4.44
C GLU A 117 5.86 7.90 -4.37
N ASP A 118 6.79 8.84 -4.53
CA ASP A 118 6.49 10.27 -4.48
C ASP A 118 5.54 10.67 -5.62
N ASP A 119 5.77 10.15 -6.82
CA ASP A 119 4.92 10.43 -7.97
C ASP A 119 3.50 9.89 -7.77
N ASP A 120 3.36 8.70 -7.21
CA ASP A 120 2.06 8.10 -6.91
C ASP A 120 1.29 8.96 -5.89
N ILE A 121 1.98 9.38 -4.83
CA ILE A 121 1.36 10.22 -3.79
C ILE A 121 0.88 11.54 -4.39
N GLU A 122 1.73 12.20 -5.16
CA GLU A 122 1.39 13.46 -5.79
C GLU A 122 0.19 13.30 -6.74
N GLY A 123 0.22 12.26 -7.56
CA GLY A 123 -0.81 12.06 -8.58
C GLY A 123 -2.17 11.66 -8.03
N LEU A 124 -2.22 10.97 -6.89
CA LEU A 124 -3.46 10.41 -6.36
C LEU A 124 -4.02 11.14 -5.14
N PHE A 125 -3.18 11.82 -4.37
CA PHE A 125 -3.62 12.48 -3.15
C PHE A 125 -3.47 13.99 -3.14
N LEU A 126 -2.64 14.55 -4.02
CA LEU A 126 -2.32 15.98 -3.99
C LEU A 126 -2.88 16.77 -5.19
N LEU A 127 -3.75 16.15 -5.96
CA LEU A 127 -4.42 16.81 -7.07
C LEU A 127 -5.59 17.69 -6.60
#